data_683131a314fdbcbb4d47a8311dfb9a6e
#
_entry.id   683131a314fdbcbb4d47a8311dfb9a6e
#
_cell.length_a   1.000
_cell.length_b   1.000
_cell.length_c   1.000
_cell.angle_alpha   90.00
_cell.angle_beta   90.00
_cell.angle_gamma   90.00
#
_symmetry.space_group_name_H-M   'P 1'
#
loop_
_entity.id
_entity.type
_entity.pdbx_description
1 polymer ?
#
loop_
_entity_poly.entity_id
_entity_poly.type
_entity_poly.pdbx_seq_one_letter_code
_entity_poly.pdbx_strand_id
1 'polypeptide(L)'
;QKLVDEYTEVIKMQQGQENLPEEQMNQVKDMVWNTYVQNQIIAKEASKLGLVVTDAELQDILKTGTSPMLQQTPFVNQQTGRFDASSLQKFLADYKAQKANPSANPQMMEQYTKIFNYWSFIEKTLRQQTLAQKYQSLLAHCFLSNPVEAKMAFKEENEESKIQLAAFPYSDIQDDKVKVEESDLKAKYDELKARFKQPVETRDIKFVDVQVSASQADRFAINKEMAGFHDQLVAAADPTEVVRKAASTVSYLGLPVSKQAYPQDIAAQLDSM
;
A
#
# COMPACT_ATOMS: atom_id res chain seq x y z
N GLN A 1 0.12 12.09 8.74
CA GLN A 1 -1.23 12.41 8.26
C GLN A 1 -1.20 12.88 6.80
N LYS A 2 -0.50 13.94 6.42
CA LYS A 2 -0.45 14.48 5.05
C LYS A 2 -0.18 13.42 3.98
N LEU A 3 0.74 12.49 4.22
CA LEU A 3 1.04 11.43 3.28
C LEU A 3 -0.12 10.43 3.13
N VAL A 4 -0.81 10.12 4.23
CA VAL A 4 -2.02 9.28 4.20
C VAL A 4 -3.10 9.95 3.37
N ASP A 5 -3.28 11.25 3.53
CA ASP A 5 -4.27 12.02 2.78
C ASP A 5 -3.93 12.03 1.27
N GLU A 6 -2.64 12.23 0.90
CA GLU A 6 -2.17 12.16 -0.48
C GLU A 6 -2.48 10.79 -1.12
N TYR A 7 -2.18 9.68 -0.41
CA TYR A 7 -2.48 8.33 -0.90
C TYR A 7 -3.98 8.04 -0.98
N THR A 8 -4.74 8.50 0.01
CA THR A 8 -6.20 8.35 0.04
C THR A 8 -6.85 9.01 -1.17
N GLU A 9 -6.46 10.24 -1.49
CA GLU A 9 -6.98 10.96 -2.65
C GLU A 9 -6.64 10.26 -3.97
N VAL A 10 -5.43 9.70 -4.08
CA VAL A 10 -5.03 8.91 -5.26
C VAL A 10 -5.90 7.66 -5.42
N ILE A 11 -6.14 6.92 -4.33
CA ILE A 11 -6.96 5.71 -4.35
C ILE A 11 -8.41 6.04 -4.70
N LYS A 12 -8.97 7.08 -4.11
CA LYS A 12 -10.32 7.57 -4.45
C LYS A 12 -10.44 7.91 -5.94
N MET A 13 -9.45 8.60 -6.48
CA MET A 13 -9.42 8.96 -7.90
C MET A 13 -9.33 7.73 -8.81
N GLN A 14 -8.53 6.73 -8.45
CA GLN A 14 -8.37 5.50 -9.22
C GLN A 14 -9.61 4.61 -9.18
N GLN A 15 -10.28 4.56 -8.02
CA GLN A 15 -11.48 3.72 -7.82
C GLN A 15 -12.78 4.42 -8.22
N GLY A 16 -12.74 5.74 -8.47
CA GLY A 16 -13.95 6.53 -8.75
C GLY A 16 -14.90 6.64 -7.55
N GLN A 17 -14.36 6.50 -6.32
CA GLN A 17 -15.14 6.54 -5.08
C GLN A 17 -14.85 7.84 -4.33
N GLU A 18 -15.90 8.46 -3.76
CA GLU A 18 -15.73 9.65 -2.92
C GLU A 18 -15.29 9.30 -1.49
N ASN A 19 -15.72 8.16 -0.98
CA ASN A 19 -15.42 7.72 0.38
C ASN A 19 -14.87 6.30 0.37
N LEU A 20 -13.86 6.05 1.22
CA LEU A 20 -13.30 4.72 1.45
C LEU A 20 -13.88 4.14 2.75
N PRO A 21 -14.25 2.85 2.78
CA PRO A 21 -14.60 2.15 4.01
C PRO A 21 -13.47 2.22 5.05
N GLU A 22 -13.83 2.19 6.33
CA GLU A 22 -12.86 2.31 7.43
C GLU A 22 -11.77 1.23 7.37
N GLU A 23 -12.12 0.02 7.01
CA GLU A 23 -11.16 -1.08 6.85
C GLU A 23 -10.12 -0.79 5.76
N GLN A 24 -10.56 -0.28 4.61
CA GLN A 24 -9.65 0.14 3.54
C GLN A 24 -8.78 1.33 3.97
N MET A 25 -9.34 2.27 4.72
CA MET A 25 -8.59 3.39 5.26
C MET A 25 -7.47 2.91 6.21
N ASN A 26 -7.72 1.91 7.04
CA ASN A 26 -6.71 1.34 7.93
C ASN A 26 -5.62 0.62 7.13
N GLN A 27 -5.98 -0.15 6.10
CA GLN A 27 -5.01 -0.75 5.18
C GLN A 27 -4.14 0.30 4.48
N VAL A 28 -4.73 1.42 4.05
CA VAL A 28 -3.99 2.54 3.46
C VAL A 28 -3.00 3.13 4.46
N LYS A 29 -3.39 3.33 5.72
CA LYS A 29 -2.48 3.84 6.76
C LYS A 29 -1.28 2.91 6.99
N ASP A 30 -1.52 1.60 7.07
CA ASP A 30 -0.46 0.60 7.26
C ASP A 30 0.48 0.54 6.04
N MET A 31 -0.07 0.54 4.83
CA MET A 31 0.70 0.59 3.60
C MET A 31 1.57 1.86 3.52
N VAL A 32 0.99 3.01 3.82
CA VAL A 32 1.69 4.30 3.81
C VAL A 32 2.80 4.32 4.84
N TRP A 33 2.55 3.79 6.04
CA TRP A 33 3.57 3.70 7.08
C TRP A 33 4.75 2.84 6.65
N ASN A 34 4.49 1.64 6.14
CA ASN A 34 5.53 0.73 5.67
C ASN A 34 6.34 1.34 4.52
N THR A 35 5.66 1.92 3.53
CA THR A 35 6.29 2.60 2.39
C THR A 35 7.15 3.79 2.86
N TYR A 36 6.64 4.59 3.80
CA TYR A 36 7.39 5.71 4.36
C TYR A 36 8.67 5.25 5.05
N VAL A 37 8.57 4.23 5.92
CA VAL A 37 9.74 3.69 6.64
C VAL A 37 10.79 3.16 5.66
N GLN A 38 10.39 2.36 4.68
CA GLN A 38 11.28 1.84 3.65
C GLN A 38 11.97 2.96 2.88
N ASN A 39 11.20 3.94 2.42
CA ASN A 39 11.75 5.08 1.68
C ASN A 39 12.73 5.90 2.51
N GLN A 40 12.48 6.09 3.82
CA GLN A 40 13.38 6.79 4.72
C GLN A 40 14.70 6.03 4.94
N ILE A 41 14.63 4.72 5.11
CA ILE A 41 15.83 3.87 5.24
C ILE A 41 16.68 3.97 3.98
N ILE A 42 16.07 3.75 2.81
CA ILE A 42 16.77 3.82 1.52
C ILE A 42 17.35 5.22 1.29
N ALA A 43 16.57 6.28 1.51
CA ALA A 43 17.04 7.65 1.34
C ALA A 43 18.22 7.96 2.24
N LYS A 44 18.22 7.49 3.49
CA LYS A 44 19.31 7.68 4.44
C LYS A 44 20.59 6.96 3.97
N GLU A 45 20.47 5.71 3.55
CA GLU A 45 21.63 4.95 3.09
C GLU A 45 22.16 5.45 1.73
N ALA A 46 21.24 5.77 0.80
CA ALA A 46 21.59 6.36 -0.49
C ALA A 46 22.33 7.72 -0.32
N SER A 47 21.87 8.54 0.61
CA SER A 47 22.50 9.84 0.90
C SER A 47 23.94 9.70 1.41
N LYS A 48 24.24 8.69 2.23
CA LYS A 48 25.61 8.40 2.69
C LYS A 48 26.54 8.03 1.54
N LEU A 49 25.99 7.44 0.48
CA LEU A 49 26.72 7.03 -0.72
C LEU A 49 26.74 8.12 -1.80
N GLY A 50 26.12 9.27 -1.55
CA GLY A 50 25.97 10.33 -2.54
C GLY A 50 25.04 10.00 -3.70
N LEU A 51 24.19 8.97 -3.56
CA LEU A 51 23.21 8.59 -4.58
C LEU A 51 22.03 9.55 -4.56
N VAL A 52 21.75 10.16 -5.71
CA VAL A 52 20.62 11.07 -5.92
C VAL A 52 19.95 10.75 -7.26
N VAL A 53 18.70 11.14 -7.39
CA VAL A 53 17.98 11.16 -8.67
C VAL A 53 17.96 12.60 -9.16
N THR A 54 18.66 12.86 -10.26
CA THR A 54 18.75 14.19 -10.85
C THR A 54 17.50 14.53 -11.65
N ASP A 55 17.27 15.81 -11.90
CA ASP A 55 16.16 16.25 -12.76
C ASP A 55 16.34 15.78 -14.21
N ALA A 56 17.59 15.67 -14.68
CA ALA A 56 17.89 15.14 -16.01
C ALA A 56 17.49 13.65 -16.13
N GLU A 57 17.82 12.84 -15.14
CA GLU A 57 17.39 11.42 -15.09
C GLU A 57 15.86 11.29 -15.08
N LEU A 58 15.18 12.13 -14.28
CA LEU A 58 13.73 12.13 -14.27
C LEU A 58 13.15 12.51 -15.63
N GLN A 59 13.70 13.53 -16.27
CA GLN A 59 13.27 13.93 -17.61
C GLN A 59 13.48 12.82 -18.66
N ASP A 60 14.55 12.06 -18.55
CA ASP A 60 14.79 10.91 -19.44
C ASP A 60 13.79 9.79 -19.21
N ILE A 61 13.43 9.50 -17.95
CA ILE A 61 12.37 8.55 -17.62
C ILE A 61 11.02 9.00 -18.20
N LEU A 62 10.70 10.29 -18.09
CA LEU A 62 9.48 10.85 -18.65
C LEU A 62 9.46 10.82 -20.19
N LYS A 63 10.59 11.09 -20.84
CA LYS A 63 10.71 11.04 -22.32
C LYS A 63 10.57 9.60 -22.84
N THR A 64 11.19 8.64 -22.17
CA THR A 64 11.10 7.22 -22.56
C THR A 64 9.73 6.64 -22.28
N GLY A 65 9.02 7.16 -21.25
CA GLY A 65 7.68 6.74 -20.88
C GLY A 65 7.57 5.26 -20.47
N THR A 66 8.68 4.64 -20.07
CA THR A 66 8.76 3.18 -19.84
C THR A 66 8.26 2.75 -18.47
N SER A 67 8.13 3.68 -17.52
CA SER A 67 7.66 3.34 -16.17
C SER A 67 6.18 2.95 -16.18
N PRO A 68 5.82 1.77 -15.60
CA PRO A 68 4.42 1.35 -15.50
C PRO A 68 3.53 2.38 -14.77
N MET A 69 4.10 3.15 -13.86
CA MET A 69 3.40 4.18 -13.11
C MET A 69 2.92 5.33 -14.01
N LEU A 70 3.67 5.65 -15.06
CA LEU A 70 3.30 6.68 -16.04
C LEU A 70 2.10 6.25 -16.89
N GLN A 71 1.91 4.96 -17.10
CA GLN A 71 0.77 4.40 -17.85
C GLN A 71 -0.58 4.57 -17.13
N GLN A 72 -0.55 4.84 -15.83
CA GLN A 72 -1.76 5.06 -15.01
C GLN A 72 -2.14 6.55 -14.91
N THR A 73 -1.39 7.43 -15.57
CA THR A 73 -1.65 8.87 -15.54
C THR A 73 -2.62 9.30 -16.65
N PRO A 74 -3.34 10.42 -16.50
CA PRO A 74 -4.21 10.95 -17.55
C PRO A 74 -3.44 11.49 -18.77
N PHE A 75 -2.11 11.42 -18.76
CA PHE A 75 -1.23 11.87 -19.83
C PHE A 75 -0.82 10.73 -20.77
N VAL A 76 -1.59 9.64 -20.82
CA VAL A 76 -1.38 8.55 -21.76
C VAL A 76 -2.10 8.86 -23.07
N ASN A 77 -1.38 8.76 -24.17
CA ASN A 77 -1.96 8.90 -25.50
C ASN A 77 -2.83 7.67 -25.81
N GLN A 78 -4.12 7.88 -26.01
CA GLN A 78 -5.11 6.81 -26.23
C GLN A 78 -4.85 5.98 -27.49
N GLN A 79 -4.17 6.56 -28.49
CA GLN A 79 -3.87 5.85 -29.76
C GLN A 79 -2.65 4.93 -29.64
N THR A 80 -1.64 5.37 -28.88
CA THR A 80 -0.37 4.62 -28.76
C THR A 80 -0.26 3.82 -27.46
N GLY A 81 -1.12 4.10 -26.48
CA GLY A 81 -1.04 3.52 -25.13
C GLY A 81 0.20 3.94 -24.35
N ARG A 82 0.93 4.96 -24.80
CA ARG A 82 2.17 5.42 -24.18
C ARG A 82 1.99 6.76 -23.49
N PHE A 83 2.79 6.98 -22.46
CA PHE A 83 2.87 8.27 -21.79
C PHE A 83 3.37 9.36 -22.77
N ASP A 84 2.70 10.52 -22.77
CA ASP A 84 3.03 11.67 -23.60
C ASP A 84 3.53 12.84 -22.74
N ALA A 85 4.84 13.01 -22.71
CA ALA A 85 5.48 14.10 -22.00
C ALA A 85 5.06 15.50 -22.48
N SER A 86 4.66 15.62 -23.73
CA SER A 86 4.20 16.90 -24.31
C SER A 86 2.84 17.31 -23.74
N SER A 87 1.93 16.34 -23.58
CA SER A 87 0.63 16.56 -22.94
C SER A 87 0.79 16.97 -21.48
N LEU A 88 1.73 16.37 -20.75
CA LEU A 88 2.06 16.78 -19.39
C LEU A 88 2.59 18.23 -19.36
N GLN A 89 3.56 18.57 -20.21
CA GLN A 89 4.14 19.92 -20.25
C GLN A 89 3.07 20.98 -20.55
N LYS A 90 2.20 20.69 -21.51
CA LYS A 90 1.07 21.56 -21.82
C LYS A 90 0.15 21.75 -20.61
N PHE A 91 -0.23 20.66 -19.96
CA PHE A 91 -1.05 20.72 -18.76
C PHE A 91 -0.42 21.58 -17.65
N LEU A 92 0.88 21.39 -17.38
CA LEU A 92 1.59 22.16 -16.34
C LEU A 92 1.64 23.67 -16.69
N ALA A 93 1.82 24.00 -17.96
CA ALA A 93 1.78 25.39 -18.43
C ALA A 93 0.38 25.99 -18.25
N ASP A 94 -0.66 25.26 -18.67
CA ASP A 94 -2.05 25.67 -18.55
C ASP A 94 -2.47 25.84 -17.07
N TYR A 95 -2.09 24.89 -16.21
CA TYR A 95 -2.32 24.99 -14.75
C TYR A 95 -1.70 26.26 -14.16
N LYS A 96 -0.44 26.53 -14.51
CA LYS A 96 0.26 27.73 -14.03
C LYS A 96 -0.41 29.01 -14.51
N ALA A 97 -0.84 29.06 -15.75
CA ALA A 97 -1.55 30.20 -16.34
C ALA A 97 -2.92 30.42 -15.66
N GLN A 98 -3.69 29.36 -15.47
CA GLN A 98 -5.00 29.43 -14.81
C GLN A 98 -4.88 29.82 -13.33
N LYS A 99 -3.88 29.31 -12.63
CA LYS A 99 -3.61 29.68 -11.22
C LYS A 99 -3.24 31.15 -11.05
N ALA A 100 -2.63 31.75 -12.06
CA ALA A 100 -2.27 33.18 -12.06
C ALA A 100 -3.44 34.08 -12.47
N ASN A 101 -4.54 33.54 -12.99
CA ASN A 101 -5.69 34.30 -13.47
C ASN A 101 -6.71 34.53 -12.33
N PRO A 102 -6.93 35.80 -11.90
CA PRO A 102 -7.91 36.10 -10.85
C PRO A 102 -9.36 35.80 -11.22
N SER A 103 -9.65 35.68 -12.53
CA SER A 103 -11.00 35.40 -13.05
C SER A 103 -11.18 33.94 -13.47
N ALA A 104 -10.31 33.03 -13.03
CA ALA A 104 -10.44 31.62 -13.33
C ALA A 104 -11.72 31.02 -12.74
N ASN A 105 -12.37 30.13 -13.50
CA ASN A 105 -13.56 29.42 -13.02
C ASN A 105 -13.16 28.50 -11.85
N PRO A 106 -13.79 28.64 -10.66
CA PRO A 106 -13.44 27.85 -9.48
C PRO A 106 -13.57 26.32 -9.69
N GLN A 107 -14.60 25.85 -10.39
CA GLN A 107 -14.80 24.42 -10.67
C GLN A 107 -13.70 23.86 -11.58
N MET A 108 -13.32 24.64 -12.61
CA MET A 108 -12.20 24.27 -13.49
C MET A 108 -10.90 24.22 -12.71
N MET A 109 -10.64 25.21 -11.86
CA MET A 109 -9.44 25.24 -11.00
C MET A 109 -9.37 24.05 -10.05
N GLU A 110 -10.50 23.62 -9.50
CA GLU A 110 -10.53 22.44 -8.64
C GLU A 110 -10.10 21.18 -9.41
N GLN A 111 -10.60 20.97 -10.61
CA GLN A 111 -10.20 19.84 -11.46
C GLN A 111 -8.72 19.89 -11.83
N TYR A 112 -8.22 21.05 -12.25
CA TYR A 112 -6.80 21.23 -12.53
C TYR A 112 -5.92 20.94 -11.31
N THR A 113 -6.37 21.37 -10.13
CA THR A 113 -5.65 21.13 -8.87
C THR A 113 -5.62 19.65 -8.50
N LYS A 114 -6.72 18.93 -8.69
CA LYS A 114 -6.76 17.46 -8.45
C LYS A 114 -5.75 16.73 -9.35
N ILE A 115 -5.74 17.03 -10.65
CA ILE A 115 -4.80 16.44 -11.60
C ILE A 115 -3.35 16.82 -11.27
N PHE A 116 -3.11 18.08 -10.88
CA PHE A 116 -1.78 18.53 -10.47
C PHE A 116 -1.29 17.83 -9.20
N ASN A 117 -2.13 17.67 -8.19
CA ASN A 117 -1.79 16.96 -6.97
C ASN A 117 -1.49 15.48 -7.25
N TYR A 118 -2.30 14.85 -8.09
CA TYR A 118 -2.05 13.49 -8.57
C TYR A 118 -0.70 13.37 -9.28
N TRP A 119 -0.41 14.28 -10.21
CA TRP A 119 0.89 14.32 -10.90
C TRP A 119 2.05 14.50 -9.92
N SER A 120 1.94 15.45 -8.98
CA SER A 120 2.97 15.70 -7.97
C SER A 120 3.24 14.46 -7.11
N PHE A 121 2.20 13.71 -6.80
CA PHE A 121 2.32 12.43 -6.10
C PHE A 121 3.08 11.40 -6.97
N ILE A 122 2.72 11.26 -8.24
CA ILE A 122 3.39 10.35 -9.19
C ILE A 122 4.88 10.72 -9.35
N GLU A 123 5.19 11.99 -9.56
CA GLU A 123 6.57 12.45 -9.70
C GLU A 123 7.41 12.12 -8.45
N LYS A 124 6.89 12.43 -7.27
CA LYS A 124 7.55 12.11 -5.99
C LYS A 124 7.80 10.61 -5.83
N THR A 125 6.80 9.79 -6.13
CA THR A 125 6.90 8.34 -6.01
C THR A 125 7.86 7.77 -7.05
N LEU A 126 7.87 8.30 -8.27
CA LEU A 126 8.81 7.91 -9.32
C LEU A 126 10.26 8.20 -8.91
N ARG A 127 10.54 9.37 -8.32
CA ARG A 127 11.87 9.70 -7.77
C ARG A 127 12.29 8.71 -6.68
N GLN A 128 11.37 8.37 -5.77
CA GLN A 128 11.64 7.42 -4.69
C GLN A 128 11.93 6.02 -5.21
N GLN A 129 11.13 5.54 -6.17
CA GLN A 129 11.35 4.24 -6.79
C GLN A 129 12.68 4.20 -7.57
N THR A 130 12.98 5.24 -8.33
CA THR A 130 14.25 5.33 -9.06
C THR A 130 15.44 5.31 -8.11
N LEU A 131 15.36 6.04 -6.99
CA LEU A 131 16.41 6.02 -5.97
C LEU A 131 16.58 4.62 -5.36
N ALA A 132 15.47 3.95 -5.05
CA ALA A 132 15.47 2.60 -4.52
C ALA A 132 16.10 1.60 -5.52
N GLN A 133 15.75 1.70 -6.80
CA GLN A 133 16.34 0.87 -7.85
C GLN A 133 17.84 1.10 -8.00
N LYS A 134 18.30 2.37 -7.97
CA LYS A 134 19.74 2.70 -8.01
C LYS A 134 20.48 2.07 -6.83
N TYR A 135 19.91 2.19 -5.63
CA TYR A 135 20.52 1.61 -4.43
C TYR A 135 20.55 0.07 -4.48
N GLN A 136 19.45 -0.56 -4.88
CA GLN A 136 19.38 -2.02 -5.04
C GLN A 136 20.33 -2.53 -6.13
N SER A 137 20.40 -1.82 -7.26
CA SER A 137 21.35 -2.15 -8.34
C SER A 137 22.80 -2.06 -7.89
N LEU A 138 23.13 -1.01 -7.12
CA LEU A 138 24.47 -0.90 -6.53
C LEU A 138 24.78 -2.07 -5.63
N LEU A 139 23.87 -2.45 -4.74
CA LEU A 139 24.06 -3.61 -3.86
C LEU A 139 24.22 -4.90 -4.66
N ALA A 140 23.39 -5.12 -5.67
CA ALA A 140 23.47 -6.30 -6.53
C ALA A 140 24.83 -6.41 -7.23
N HIS A 141 25.39 -5.29 -7.69
CA HIS A 141 26.71 -5.24 -8.32
C HIS A 141 27.88 -5.41 -7.34
N CYS A 142 27.63 -5.30 -6.03
CA CYS A 142 28.65 -5.65 -5.03
C CYS A 142 28.84 -7.17 -4.85
N PHE A 143 27.86 -7.97 -5.28
CA PHE A 143 27.97 -9.43 -5.25
C PHE A 143 28.68 -9.92 -6.52
N LEU A 144 29.98 -10.14 -6.38
CA LEU A 144 30.80 -10.67 -7.48
C LEU A 144 30.64 -12.19 -7.53
N SER A 145 30.41 -12.74 -8.72
CA SER A 145 30.45 -14.19 -8.91
C SER A 145 31.89 -14.69 -8.80
N ASN A 146 32.09 -15.73 -7.97
CA ASN A 146 33.36 -16.41 -7.85
C ASN A 146 33.31 -17.70 -8.70
N PRO A 147 34.26 -17.91 -9.65
CA PRO A 147 34.26 -19.14 -10.47
C PRO A 147 34.35 -20.42 -9.63
N VAL A 148 34.95 -20.36 -8.44
CA VAL A 148 35.01 -21.53 -7.54
C VAL A 148 33.63 -21.82 -6.93
N GLU A 149 32.91 -20.79 -6.47
CA GLU A 149 31.56 -20.93 -5.96
C GLU A 149 30.58 -21.41 -7.05
N ALA A 150 30.68 -20.86 -8.26
CA ALA A 150 29.87 -21.32 -9.39
C ALA A 150 30.12 -22.81 -9.71
N LYS A 151 31.39 -23.26 -9.66
CA LYS A 151 31.72 -24.66 -9.85
C LYS A 151 31.21 -25.55 -8.70
N MET A 152 31.27 -25.05 -7.45
CA MET A 152 30.72 -25.77 -6.29
C MET A 152 29.20 -25.90 -6.41
N ALA A 153 28.50 -24.81 -6.67
CA ALA A 153 27.07 -24.81 -6.86
C ALA A 153 26.61 -25.75 -8.00
N PHE A 154 27.34 -25.74 -9.13
CA PHE A 154 27.09 -26.68 -10.22
C PHE A 154 27.28 -28.13 -9.79
N LYS A 155 28.34 -28.42 -9.00
CA LYS A 155 28.56 -29.75 -8.45
C LYS A 155 27.44 -30.18 -7.51
N GLU A 156 27.05 -29.32 -6.59
CA GLU A 156 25.98 -29.58 -5.60
C GLU A 156 24.64 -29.88 -6.29
N GLU A 157 24.34 -29.21 -7.39
CA GLU A 157 23.11 -29.44 -8.17
C GLU A 157 23.14 -30.71 -9.03
N ASN A 158 24.32 -31.11 -9.52
CA ASN A 158 24.43 -32.17 -10.53
C ASN A 158 25.15 -33.43 -10.02
N GLU A 159 25.73 -33.43 -8.81
CA GLU A 159 26.36 -34.61 -8.21
C GLU A 159 25.31 -35.42 -7.45
N GLU A 160 25.09 -36.65 -7.89
CA GLU A 160 24.26 -37.62 -7.16
C GLU A 160 25.15 -38.55 -6.36
N SER A 161 24.83 -38.75 -5.08
CA SER A 161 25.51 -39.67 -4.19
C SER A 161 24.55 -40.73 -3.67
N LYS A 162 24.97 -42.01 -3.78
CA LYS A 162 24.22 -43.09 -3.13
C LYS A 162 24.70 -43.22 -1.70
N ILE A 163 23.81 -43.02 -0.77
CA ILE A 163 24.11 -43.17 0.66
C ILE A 163 23.30 -44.33 1.24
N GLN A 164 23.90 -45.01 2.22
CA GLN A 164 23.18 -45.89 3.12
C GLN A 164 23.04 -45.18 4.46
N LEU A 165 21.81 -45.02 4.93
CA LEU A 165 21.52 -44.33 6.16
C LEU A 165 20.95 -45.29 7.19
N ALA A 166 21.58 -45.35 8.37
CA ALA A 166 21.00 -45.94 9.56
C ALA A 166 20.59 -44.81 10.50
N ALA A 167 19.31 -44.69 10.78
CA ALA A 167 18.77 -43.68 11.69
C ALA A 167 18.47 -44.29 13.07
N PHE A 168 18.97 -43.66 14.10
CA PHE A 168 18.63 -43.95 15.50
C PHE A 168 17.93 -42.71 16.09
N PRO A 169 16.61 -42.66 16.03
CA PRO A 169 15.89 -41.49 16.50
C PRO A 169 16.00 -41.38 18.04
N TYR A 170 16.24 -40.15 18.50
CA TYR A 170 16.28 -39.88 19.95
C TYR A 170 14.96 -40.19 20.66
N SER A 171 13.85 -40.20 19.93
CA SER A 171 12.53 -40.61 20.45
C SER A 171 12.47 -42.05 20.96
N ASP A 172 13.42 -42.89 20.57
CA ASP A 172 13.52 -44.29 21.07
C ASP A 172 14.10 -44.36 22.49
N ILE A 173 14.66 -43.25 22.95
CA ILE A 173 15.20 -43.13 24.32
C ILE A 173 14.13 -42.45 25.18
N GLN A 174 13.67 -43.13 26.20
CA GLN A 174 12.67 -42.62 27.14
C GLN A 174 13.29 -41.51 27.98
N ASP A 175 12.56 -40.42 28.23
CA ASP A 175 13.04 -39.22 28.94
C ASP A 175 13.50 -39.54 30.38
N ASP A 176 12.89 -40.56 31.02
CA ASP A 176 13.26 -41.02 32.35
C ASP A 176 14.66 -41.66 32.45
N LYS A 177 15.23 -42.07 31.32
CA LYS A 177 16.60 -42.60 31.20
C LYS A 177 17.65 -41.54 31.01
N VAL A 178 17.25 -40.31 30.74
CA VAL A 178 18.16 -39.19 30.50
C VAL A 178 18.18 -38.28 31.72
N LYS A 179 19.31 -38.24 32.43
CA LYS A 179 19.51 -37.26 33.50
C LYS A 179 20.22 -36.04 32.95
N VAL A 180 19.59 -34.92 33.09
CA VAL A 180 20.15 -33.61 32.67
C VAL A 180 20.47 -32.82 33.95
N GLU A 181 21.73 -32.46 34.11
CA GLU A 181 22.18 -31.64 35.25
C GLU A 181 22.24 -30.15 34.83
N GLU A 182 22.23 -29.27 35.83
CA GLU A 182 22.31 -27.82 35.62
C GLU A 182 23.58 -27.42 34.84
N SER A 183 24.69 -28.15 35.06
CA SER A 183 25.94 -28.03 34.33
C SER A 183 25.80 -28.27 32.83
N ASP A 184 25.00 -29.28 32.45
CA ASP A 184 24.77 -29.63 31.04
C ASP A 184 23.94 -28.56 30.34
N LEU A 185 22.92 -28.04 31.02
CA LEU A 185 22.12 -26.92 30.52
C LEU A 185 22.96 -25.69 30.29
N LYS A 186 23.86 -25.36 31.25
CA LYS A 186 24.75 -24.21 31.14
C LYS A 186 25.76 -24.37 30.00
N ALA A 187 26.38 -25.55 29.90
CA ALA A 187 27.33 -25.86 28.81
C ALA A 187 26.63 -25.74 27.44
N LYS A 188 25.42 -26.27 27.31
CA LYS A 188 24.63 -26.19 26.07
C LYS A 188 24.16 -24.79 25.76
N TYR A 189 23.80 -24.01 26.77
CA TYR A 189 23.47 -22.58 26.60
C TYR A 189 24.70 -21.80 26.10
N ASP A 190 25.85 -22.01 26.69
CA ASP A 190 27.07 -21.31 26.29
C ASP A 190 27.50 -21.66 24.84
N GLU A 191 27.31 -22.92 24.43
CA GLU A 191 27.50 -23.37 23.04
C GLU A 191 26.55 -22.64 22.07
N LEU A 192 25.27 -22.52 22.44
CA LEU A 192 24.22 -21.99 21.59
C LEU A 192 23.93 -20.51 21.80
N LYS A 193 24.71 -19.83 22.63
CA LYS A 193 24.50 -18.44 23.07
C LYS A 193 24.24 -17.46 21.92
N ALA A 194 24.91 -17.66 20.79
CA ALA A 194 24.72 -16.82 19.61
C ALA A 194 23.28 -16.90 19.02
N ARG A 195 22.60 -18.05 19.19
CA ARG A 195 21.21 -18.25 18.75
C ARG A 195 20.18 -17.55 19.64
N PHE A 196 20.52 -17.35 20.92
CA PHE A 196 19.64 -16.68 21.90
C PHE A 196 19.89 -15.18 22.01
N LYS A 197 20.88 -14.67 21.25
CA LYS A 197 21.14 -13.24 21.23
C LYS A 197 20.01 -12.50 20.53
N GLN A 198 19.29 -11.69 21.28
CA GLN A 198 18.26 -10.80 20.72
C GLN A 198 18.95 -9.53 20.19
N PRO A 199 18.88 -9.26 18.86
CA PRO A 199 19.53 -8.09 18.27
C PRO A 199 18.77 -6.78 18.53
N VAL A 200 17.52 -6.87 18.99
CA VAL A 200 16.63 -5.75 19.26
C VAL A 200 16.20 -5.77 20.73
N GLU A 201 16.05 -4.61 21.29
CA GLU A 201 15.47 -4.46 22.63
C GLU A 201 14.00 -4.90 22.61
N THR A 202 13.64 -5.84 23.47
CA THR A 202 12.27 -6.34 23.65
C THR A 202 11.70 -5.89 24.98
N ARG A 203 10.39 -5.84 25.08
CA ARG A 203 9.65 -5.52 26.29
C ARG A 203 8.57 -6.57 26.50
N ASP A 204 8.46 -7.04 27.72
CA ASP A 204 7.29 -7.80 28.16
C ASP A 204 6.20 -6.78 28.52
N ILE A 205 5.10 -6.84 27.79
CA ILE A 205 3.95 -5.98 28.03
C ILE A 205 2.77 -6.83 28.51
N LYS A 206 2.08 -6.32 29.51
CA LYS A 206 0.77 -6.83 29.92
C LYS A 206 -0.26 -5.80 29.46
N PHE A 207 -1.27 -6.24 28.77
CA PHE A 207 -2.36 -5.38 28.33
C PHE A 207 -3.70 -6.00 28.71
N VAL A 208 -4.67 -5.14 28.85
CA VAL A 208 -6.06 -5.52 29.03
C VAL A 208 -6.78 -5.11 27.76
N ASP A 209 -7.39 -6.08 27.09
CA ASP A 209 -8.25 -5.83 25.95
C ASP A 209 -9.67 -5.57 26.46
N VAL A 210 -10.20 -4.40 26.12
CA VAL A 210 -11.57 -4.02 26.46
C VAL A 210 -12.35 -3.92 25.15
N GLN A 211 -13.22 -4.88 24.94
CA GLN A 211 -14.09 -4.86 23.76
C GLN A 211 -15.14 -3.75 23.91
N VAL A 212 -14.98 -2.72 23.09
CA VAL A 212 -15.95 -1.63 23.01
C VAL A 212 -17.10 -2.06 22.11
N SER A 213 -18.28 -2.14 22.67
CA SER A 213 -19.52 -2.39 21.93
C SER A 213 -20.43 -1.17 21.98
N ALA A 214 -21.15 -0.93 20.88
CA ALA A 214 -22.10 0.17 20.84
C ALA A 214 -23.18 0.02 21.91
N SER A 215 -23.37 1.05 22.73
CA SER A 215 -24.41 1.09 23.73
C SER A 215 -25.81 1.18 23.08
N GLN A 216 -26.87 0.95 23.87
CA GLN A 216 -28.23 1.17 23.39
C GLN A 216 -28.49 2.63 23.00
N ALA A 217 -27.86 3.57 23.69
CA ALA A 217 -27.94 5.00 23.39
C ALA A 217 -27.29 5.31 22.03
N ASP A 218 -26.12 4.75 21.77
CA ASP A 218 -25.43 4.92 20.47
C ASP A 218 -26.25 4.34 19.32
N ARG A 219 -26.79 3.14 19.51
CA ARG A 219 -27.67 2.50 18.51
C ARG A 219 -28.92 3.31 18.25
N PHE A 220 -29.53 3.86 19.31
CA PHE A 220 -30.70 4.72 19.17
C PHE A 220 -30.38 6.02 18.44
N ALA A 221 -29.22 6.64 18.73
CA ALA A 221 -28.77 7.84 18.06
C ALA A 221 -28.55 7.61 16.57
N ILE A 222 -27.87 6.52 16.20
CA ILE A 222 -27.65 6.15 14.79
C ILE A 222 -28.97 5.84 14.08
N ASN A 223 -29.85 5.07 14.70
CA ASN A 223 -31.15 4.76 14.11
C ASN A 223 -32.00 6.03 13.88
N LYS A 224 -31.95 6.98 14.79
CA LYS A 224 -32.64 8.27 14.65
C LYS A 224 -32.05 9.10 13.49
N GLU A 225 -30.72 9.10 13.36
CA GLU A 225 -30.04 9.78 12.26
C GLU A 225 -30.37 9.13 10.92
N MET A 226 -30.33 7.80 10.85
CA MET A 226 -30.70 7.05 9.64
C MET A 226 -32.17 7.26 9.24
N ALA A 227 -33.09 7.31 10.20
CA ALA A 227 -34.49 7.68 9.94
C ALA A 227 -34.59 9.10 9.35
N GLY A 228 -33.80 10.05 9.87
CA GLY A 228 -33.75 11.41 9.32
C GLY A 228 -33.23 11.46 7.87
N PHE A 229 -32.22 10.67 7.54
CA PHE A 229 -31.74 10.54 6.15
C PHE A 229 -32.75 9.85 5.25
N HIS A 230 -33.47 8.84 5.75
CA HIS A 230 -34.56 8.20 5.01
C HIS A 230 -35.66 9.20 4.65
N ASP A 231 -36.11 9.99 5.62
CA ASP A 231 -37.17 11.01 5.38
C ASP A 231 -36.71 12.08 4.38
N GLN A 232 -35.42 12.47 4.45
CA GLN A 232 -34.82 13.39 3.48
C GLN A 232 -34.76 12.77 2.08
N LEU A 233 -34.39 11.49 1.96
CA LEU A 233 -34.37 10.78 0.67
C LEU A 233 -35.77 10.69 0.04
N VAL A 234 -36.81 10.38 0.84
CA VAL A 234 -38.17 10.31 0.37
C VAL A 234 -38.67 11.67 -0.13
N ALA A 235 -38.25 12.76 0.52
CA ALA A 235 -38.65 14.12 0.16
C ALA A 235 -37.78 14.76 -0.93
N ALA A 236 -36.62 14.20 -1.27
CA ALA A 236 -35.68 14.80 -2.18
C ALA A 236 -36.07 14.61 -3.65
N ALA A 237 -36.05 15.67 -4.43
CA ALA A 237 -36.17 15.60 -5.88
C ALA A 237 -34.91 15.02 -6.54
N ASP A 238 -33.73 15.24 -5.94
CA ASP A 238 -32.44 14.67 -6.32
C ASP A 238 -31.80 13.99 -5.09
N PRO A 239 -31.75 12.64 -5.08
CA PRO A 239 -31.14 11.88 -3.98
C PRO A 239 -29.64 12.07 -3.81
N THR A 240 -28.93 12.53 -4.84
CA THR A 240 -27.45 12.61 -4.87
C THR A 240 -26.88 13.40 -3.68
N GLU A 241 -27.49 14.56 -3.38
CA GLU A 241 -27.07 15.42 -2.28
C GLU A 241 -27.27 14.76 -0.90
N VAL A 242 -28.37 14.02 -0.72
CA VAL A 242 -28.66 13.35 0.55
C VAL A 242 -27.71 12.19 0.76
N VAL A 243 -27.45 11.38 -0.27
CA VAL A 243 -26.51 10.26 -0.24
C VAL A 243 -25.09 10.75 0.09
N ARG A 244 -24.69 11.88 -0.48
CA ARG A 244 -23.38 12.49 -0.18
C ARG A 244 -23.29 12.99 1.27
N LYS A 245 -24.34 13.65 1.78
CA LYS A 245 -24.38 14.11 3.18
C LYS A 245 -24.36 12.96 4.19
N ALA A 246 -24.99 11.85 3.84
CA ALA A 246 -25.00 10.64 4.66
C ALA A 246 -23.65 9.89 4.65
N ALA A 247 -22.64 10.39 3.92
CA ALA A 247 -21.35 9.73 3.73
C ALA A 247 -21.48 8.26 3.31
N SER A 248 -22.47 7.94 2.48
CA SER A 248 -22.72 6.59 1.99
C SER A 248 -21.51 6.07 1.18
N THR A 249 -21.16 4.81 1.38
CA THR A 249 -20.14 4.13 0.56
C THR A 249 -20.68 3.77 -0.82
N VAL A 250 -22.00 3.79 -1.01
CA VAL A 250 -22.65 3.52 -2.28
C VAL A 250 -23.14 4.85 -2.87
N SER A 251 -22.64 5.20 -4.04
CA SER A 251 -23.06 6.40 -4.76
C SER A 251 -24.41 6.20 -5.44
N TYR A 252 -25.24 7.21 -5.45
CA TYR A 252 -26.47 7.21 -6.24
C TYR A 252 -26.14 7.53 -7.70
N LEU A 253 -26.38 6.59 -8.58
CA LEU A 253 -26.07 6.74 -10.02
C LEU A 253 -27.25 7.21 -10.87
N GLY A 254 -28.46 7.23 -10.33
CA GLY A 254 -29.68 7.61 -11.07
C GLY A 254 -30.02 6.68 -12.26
N LEU A 255 -29.37 5.53 -12.37
CA LEU A 255 -29.57 4.58 -13.44
C LEU A 255 -30.39 3.37 -12.95
N PRO A 256 -31.29 2.83 -13.78
CA PRO A 256 -31.98 1.58 -13.46
C PRO A 256 -30.98 0.46 -13.29
N VAL A 257 -30.99 -0.23 -12.16
CA VAL A 257 -30.13 -1.35 -11.86
C VAL A 257 -30.97 -2.62 -11.78
N SER A 258 -30.47 -3.72 -12.38
CA SER A 258 -31.18 -5.00 -12.30
C SER A 258 -31.11 -5.57 -10.88
N LYS A 259 -32.16 -6.28 -10.46
CA LYS A 259 -32.22 -6.96 -9.16
C LYS A 259 -30.98 -7.84 -8.87
N GLN A 260 -30.43 -8.45 -9.90
CA GLN A 260 -29.27 -9.34 -9.79
C GLN A 260 -27.96 -8.61 -9.39
N ALA A 261 -27.92 -7.29 -9.49
CA ALA A 261 -26.78 -6.48 -9.09
C ALA A 261 -26.75 -6.19 -7.58
N TYR A 262 -27.82 -6.50 -6.85
CA TYR A 262 -27.89 -6.31 -5.40
C TYR A 262 -27.49 -7.59 -4.63
N PRO A 263 -26.93 -7.45 -3.41
CA PRO A 263 -26.75 -8.57 -2.49
C PRO A 263 -28.07 -9.33 -2.27
N GLN A 264 -27.98 -10.65 -2.05
CA GLN A 264 -29.17 -11.51 -1.98
C GLN A 264 -30.18 -11.12 -0.89
N ASP A 265 -29.71 -10.60 0.23
CA ASP A 265 -30.52 -10.11 1.35
C ASP A 265 -31.34 -8.87 0.96
N ILE A 266 -30.76 -7.94 0.19
CA ILE A 266 -31.44 -6.76 -0.32
C ILE A 266 -32.37 -7.14 -1.49
N ALA A 267 -31.91 -8.00 -2.40
CA ALA A 267 -32.68 -8.44 -3.54
C ALA A 267 -34.00 -9.15 -3.13
N ALA A 268 -33.97 -9.90 -2.02
CA ALA A 268 -35.17 -10.54 -1.47
C ALA A 268 -36.19 -9.53 -0.92
N GLN A 269 -35.75 -8.40 -0.38
CA GLN A 269 -36.64 -7.36 0.13
C GLN A 269 -37.30 -6.54 -1.00
N LEU A 270 -36.57 -6.37 -2.13
CA LEU A 270 -37.12 -5.65 -3.29
C LEU A 270 -38.32 -6.35 -3.96
N ASP A 271 -38.51 -7.66 -3.75
CA ASP A 271 -39.68 -8.39 -4.25
C ASP A 271 -40.96 -8.14 -3.41
N SER A 272 -40.78 -7.60 -2.20
CA SER A 272 -41.91 -7.33 -1.29
C SER A 272 -42.36 -5.88 -1.32
N MET A 273 -41.67 -5.02 -2.07
CA MET A 273 -42.04 -3.62 -2.34
C MET A 273 -42.78 -3.49 -3.67
#